data_1a3420a877294a4bb11188e65ca0827d
#
_entry.id   1a3420a877294a4bb11188e65ca0827d
#
_cell.length_a   1.000
_cell.length_b   1.000
_cell.length_c   1.000
_cell.angle_alpha   90.00
_cell.angle_beta   90.00
_cell.angle_gamma   90.00
#
_symmetry.space_group_name_H-M   'P 1'
#
loop_
_entity.id
_entity.type
_entity.pdbx_description
1 polymer ?
#
loop_
_entity_poly.entity_id
_entity_poly.type
_entity_poly.pdbx_seq_one_letter_code
_entity_poly.pdbx_strand_id
1 'polypeptide(L)'
;ALFNRFQIEGQIETAFQREVRLPSGGSVVIDPTEALVSIDINSARATKGSDIEQTALQTNLEAADEIARQLRLRDMGGLVVIDFIDMSANRNQRAVENRIKEALEVDRARIQVGRISRFGLLEMSRQRLRPSLGETSGIVCPRCTGQGTIRTTKSLALAILRLIQEEAAKERTGEVQAIVPVDVSAFLLNEKRSDINDIEANSGVRIVVVASPYLETPHFEVRRLRDDEVEQSRKLSIDIEMPSPKEPAADATNEPSVTAPEALVRDVTPDAPAPEVTPQNKDTQAKPNKST
;
A
#
# COMPACT_ATOMS: atom_id res chain seq x y z
N ALA A 1 -18.26 -32.15 -6.80
CA ALA A 1 -17.62 -33.32 -6.15
C ALA A 1 -16.09 -33.27 -6.19
N LEU A 2 -15.42 -32.97 -7.32
CA LEU A 2 -13.95 -32.89 -7.43
C LEU A 2 -13.37 -31.71 -6.62
N PHE A 3 -13.95 -30.54 -6.70
CA PHE A 3 -13.52 -29.37 -5.95
C PHE A 3 -13.48 -29.62 -4.44
N ASN A 4 -14.54 -30.22 -3.89
CA ASN A 4 -14.59 -30.53 -2.45
C ASN A 4 -13.57 -31.61 -2.06
N ARG A 5 -13.34 -32.61 -2.94
CA ARG A 5 -12.37 -33.68 -2.69
C ARG A 5 -10.93 -33.15 -2.54
N PHE A 6 -10.56 -32.17 -3.34
CA PHE A 6 -9.23 -31.57 -3.34
C PHE A 6 -9.17 -30.25 -2.57
N GLN A 7 -10.23 -29.86 -1.88
CA GLN A 7 -10.33 -28.60 -1.11
C GLN A 7 -9.91 -27.36 -1.91
N ILE A 8 -10.24 -27.35 -3.21
CA ILE A 8 -9.84 -26.27 -4.14
C ILE A 8 -10.46 -24.96 -3.73
N GLU A 9 -11.72 -24.95 -3.31
CA GLU A 9 -12.42 -23.74 -2.83
C GLU A 9 -11.69 -23.08 -1.68
N GLY A 10 -11.27 -23.85 -0.67
CA GLY A 10 -10.50 -23.35 0.46
C GLY A 10 -9.13 -22.77 0.05
N GLN A 11 -8.50 -23.33 -0.98
CA GLN A 11 -7.24 -22.79 -1.49
C GLN A 11 -7.44 -21.49 -2.28
N ILE A 12 -8.54 -21.37 -3.05
CA ILE A 12 -8.91 -20.15 -3.74
C ILE A 12 -9.18 -19.05 -2.70
N GLU A 13 -9.98 -19.33 -1.68
CA GLU A 13 -10.28 -18.36 -0.62
C GLU A 13 -9.01 -17.90 0.11
N THR A 14 -8.10 -18.83 0.41
CA THR A 14 -6.80 -18.50 1.03
C THR A 14 -5.96 -17.54 0.17
N ALA A 15 -6.08 -17.63 -1.16
CA ALA A 15 -5.35 -16.74 -2.07
C ALA A 15 -5.82 -15.27 -2.02
N PHE A 16 -7.03 -15.00 -1.49
CA PHE A 16 -7.52 -13.64 -1.25
C PHE A 16 -7.21 -13.10 0.14
N GLN A 17 -6.81 -13.98 1.08
CA GLN A 17 -6.51 -13.55 2.45
C GLN A 17 -5.12 -12.95 2.53
N ARG A 18 -4.98 -11.88 3.32
CA ARG A 18 -3.68 -11.26 3.61
C ARG A 18 -2.79 -12.18 4.41
N GLU A 19 -3.36 -12.89 5.40
CA GLU A 19 -2.66 -13.79 6.32
C GLU A 19 -2.97 -15.25 5.99
N VAL A 20 -1.94 -16.08 5.91
CA VAL A 20 -2.02 -17.52 5.65
C VAL A 20 -1.40 -18.28 6.82
N ARG A 21 -2.15 -19.20 7.40
CA ARG A 21 -1.71 -19.99 8.54
C ARG A 21 -0.79 -21.14 8.12
N LEU A 22 0.22 -21.38 8.93
CA LEU A 22 1.16 -22.50 8.78
C LEU A 22 0.73 -23.71 9.62
N PRO A 23 1.13 -24.94 9.23
CA PRO A 23 0.80 -26.16 9.97
C PRO A 23 1.26 -26.16 11.43
N SER A 24 2.43 -25.57 11.72
CA SER A 24 2.96 -25.43 13.09
C SER A 24 2.23 -24.40 13.94
N GLY A 25 1.27 -23.65 13.38
CA GLY A 25 0.51 -22.61 14.05
C GLY A 25 1.04 -21.19 13.86
N GLY A 26 2.17 -21.01 13.16
CA GLY A 26 2.64 -19.71 12.67
C GLY A 26 1.79 -19.19 11.52
N SER A 27 2.13 -18.01 11.02
CA SER A 27 1.45 -17.40 9.86
C SER A 27 2.42 -16.65 8.96
N VAL A 28 2.03 -16.57 7.68
CA VAL A 28 2.68 -15.75 6.67
C VAL A 28 1.75 -14.61 6.31
N VAL A 29 2.23 -13.38 6.38
CA VAL A 29 1.50 -12.16 6.00
C VAL A 29 2.06 -11.66 4.68
N ILE A 30 1.20 -11.52 3.67
CA ILE A 30 1.60 -11.13 2.31
C ILE A 30 0.99 -9.79 1.99
N ASP A 31 1.84 -8.76 1.88
CA ASP A 31 1.46 -7.38 1.63
C ASP A 31 2.01 -6.90 0.27
N PRO A 32 1.18 -6.81 -0.76
CA PRO A 32 1.56 -6.15 -1.99
C PRO A 32 1.63 -4.64 -1.74
N THR A 33 2.77 -4.04 -2.09
CA THR A 33 2.95 -2.59 -2.13
C THR A 33 3.05 -2.12 -3.59
N GLU A 34 3.14 -0.82 -3.82
CA GLU A 34 3.29 -0.27 -5.17
C GLU A 34 4.56 -0.78 -5.89
N ALA A 35 5.65 -0.96 -5.16
CA ALA A 35 6.96 -1.29 -5.75
C ALA A 35 7.34 -2.77 -5.63
N LEU A 36 6.92 -3.45 -4.58
CA LEU A 36 7.33 -4.81 -4.26
C LEU A 36 6.26 -5.55 -3.44
N VAL A 37 6.42 -6.86 -3.32
CA VAL A 37 5.65 -7.68 -2.38
C VAL A 37 6.49 -7.91 -1.13
N SER A 38 5.98 -7.48 0.01
CA SER A 38 6.57 -7.73 1.32
C SER A 38 5.90 -8.93 1.96
N ILE A 39 6.69 -9.85 2.51
CA ILE A 39 6.20 -11.05 3.18
C ILE A 39 6.84 -11.13 4.56
N ASP A 40 6.00 -11.15 5.59
CA ASP A 40 6.40 -11.29 6.99
C ASP A 40 6.00 -12.64 7.56
N ILE A 41 6.81 -13.20 8.45
CA ILE A 41 6.59 -14.53 9.04
C ILE A 41 6.45 -14.40 10.55
N ASN A 42 5.29 -14.80 11.05
CA ASN A 42 4.98 -14.80 12.47
C ASN A 42 5.04 -16.23 13.04
N SER A 43 5.81 -16.42 14.12
CA SER A 43 5.86 -17.69 14.84
C SER A 43 4.62 -17.90 15.70
N ALA A 44 4.29 -19.16 15.99
CA ALA A 44 3.25 -19.49 16.96
C ALA A 44 3.63 -19.02 18.37
N ARG A 45 2.64 -18.56 19.15
CA ARG A 45 2.85 -18.13 20.55
C ARG A 45 3.28 -19.24 21.51
N ALA A 46 3.18 -20.48 21.11
CA ALA A 46 3.45 -21.64 21.96
C ALA A 46 4.91 -22.11 21.84
N THR A 47 5.84 -21.28 22.25
CA THR A 47 7.21 -21.74 22.52
C THR A 47 7.26 -22.43 23.88
N LYS A 48 6.78 -23.66 23.94
CA LYS A 48 7.11 -24.60 25.01
C LYS A 48 8.42 -25.26 24.60
N GLY A 49 9.54 -24.75 25.09
CA GLY A 49 10.74 -25.55 24.94
C GLY A 49 12.02 -24.77 24.73
N SER A 50 13.07 -25.41 25.09
CA SER A 50 14.47 -25.06 25.13
C SER A 50 15.10 -24.70 23.77
N ASP A 51 14.33 -24.59 22.69
CA ASP A 51 14.91 -24.46 21.36
C ASP A 51 14.14 -23.46 20.48
N ILE A 52 14.29 -22.19 20.82
CA ILE A 52 13.71 -21.06 20.04
C ILE A 52 14.21 -21.13 18.58
N GLU A 53 15.47 -21.49 18.38
CA GLU A 53 16.06 -21.58 17.05
C GLU A 53 15.51 -22.74 16.21
N GLN A 54 15.21 -23.89 16.84
CA GLN A 54 14.59 -25.01 16.16
C GLN A 54 13.15 -24.68 15.76
N THR A 55 12.42 -23.98 16.60
CA THR A 55 11.07 -23.50 16.28
C THR A 55 11.10 -22.50 15.12
N ALA A 56 12.05 -21.55 15.14
CA ALA A 56 12.26 -20.60 14.06
C ALA A 56 12.59 -21.30 12.73
N LEU A 57 13.51 -22.28 12.76
CA LEU A 57 13.85 -23.06 11.59
C LEU A 57 12.63 -23.81 11.02
N GLN A 58 11.87 -24.50 11.88
CA GLN A 58 10.69 -25.25 11.44
C GLN A 58 9.64 -24.31 10.81
N THR A 59 9.35 -23.19 11.47
CA THR A 59 8.40 -22.20 10.95
C THR A 59 8.87 -21.61 9.63
N ASN A 60 10.16 -21.29 9.50
CA ASN A 60 10.73 -20.74 8.26
C ASN A 60 10.71 -21.75 7.11
N LEU A 61 10.93 -23.05 7.38
CA LEU A 61 10.83 -24.10 6.35
C LEU A 61 9.39 -24.26 5.84
N GLU A 62 8.41 -24.28 6.75
CA GLU A 62 6.99 -24.32 6.38
C GLU A 62 6.58 -23.06 5.62
N ALA A 63 7.05 -21.89 6.06
CA ALA A 63 6.82 -20.61 5.38
C ALA A 63 7.41 -20.61 3.96
N ALA A 64 8.62 -21.17 3.75
CA ALA A 64 9.23 -21.24 2.43
C ALA A 64 8.36 -22.02 1.44
N ASP A 65 7.81 -23.17 1.86
CA ASP A 65 6.89 -23.95 1.04
C ASP A 65 5.59 -23.19 0.73
N GLU A 66 5.00 -22.58 1.75
CA GLU A 66 3.73 -21.87 1.61
C GLU A 66 3.89 -20.60 0.78
N ILE A 67 4.96 -19.84 0.95
CA ILE A 67 5.27 -18.64 0.15
C ILE A 67 5.38 -19.03 -1.33
N ALA A 68 6.15 -20.06 -1.66
CA ALA A 68 6.28 -20.51 -3.03
C ALA A 68 4.93 -20.91 -3.64
N ARG A 69 4.06 -21.57 -2.83
CA ARG A 69 2.70 -21.93 -3.24
C ARG A 69 1.83 -20.70 -3.47
N GLN A 70 1.85 -19.72 -2.55
CA GLN A 70 1.04 -18.51 -2.62
C GLN A 70 1.45 -17.61 -3.79
N LEU A 71 2.74 -17.46 -4.08
CA LEU A 71 3.21 -16.70 -5.25
C LEU A 71 2.66 -17.26 -6.55
N ARG A 72 2.57 -18.59 -6.69
CA ARG A 72 1.97 -19.26 -7.86
C ARG A 72 0.46 -19.10 -7.91
N LEU A 73 -0.24 -19.29 -6.78
CA LEU A 73 -1.71 -19.20 -6.72
C LEU A 73 -2.21 -17.79 -7.02
N ARG A 74 -1.50 -16.78 -6.52
CA ARG A 74 -1.84 -15.37 -6.67
C ARG A 74 -1.28 -14.75 -7.95
N ASP A 75 -0.46 -15.47 -8.71
CA ASP A 75 0.31 -14.95 -9.86
C ASP A 75 1.13 -13.69 -9.52
N MET A 76 1.62 -13.59 -8.30
CA MET A 76 2.43 -12.46 -7.87
C MET A 76 3.80 -12.48 -8.53
N GLY A 77 4.22 -11.37 -9.12
CA GLY A 77 5.51 -11.19 -9.77
C GLY A 77 6.15 -9.85 -9.43
N GLY A 78 7.36 -9.67 -9.90
CA GLY A 78 8.19 -8.51 -9.56
C GLY A 78 9.16 -8.83 -8.43
N LEU A 79 9.56 -7.80 -7.69
CA LEU A 79 10.44 -7.94 -6.53
C LEU A 79 9.64 -8.41 -5.32
N VAL A 80 10.13 -9.45 -4.65
CA VAL A 80 9.55 -10.00 -3.42
C VAL A 80 10.62 -9.99 -2.34
N VAL A 81 10.30 -9.45 -1.18
CA VAL A 81 11.16 -9.43 0.00
C VAL A 81 10.49 -10.22 1.09
N ILE A 82 11.19 -11.23 1.62
CA ILE A 82 10.70 -12.11 2.67
C ILE A 82 11.51 -11.85 3.94
N ASP A 83 10.81 -11.56 5.03
CA ASP A 83 11.38 -11.40 6.37
C ASP A 83 11.26 -12.73 7.12
N PHE A 84 12.34 -13.49 7.12
CA PHE A 84 12.42 -14.74 7.84
C PHE A 84 12.70 -14.50 9.32
N ILE A 85 12.11 -15.34 10.17
CA ILE A 85 12.43 -15.31 11.61
C ILE A 85 13.94 -15.50 11.79
N ASP A 86 14.54 -14.65 12.62
CA ASP A 86 15.98 -14.64 12.86
C ASP A 86 16.52 -16.02 13.27
N MET A 87 17.61 -16.41 12.61
CA MET A 87 18.34 -17.64 12.87
C MET A 87 19.82 -17.33 13.09
N SER A 88 20.38 -17.75 14.21
CA SER A 88 21.79 -17.51 14.55
C SER A 88 22.73 -18.41 13.76
N ALA A 89 22.32 -19.64 13.47
CA ALA A 89 23.15 -20.65 12.82
C ALA A 89 23.10 -20.53 11.29
N ASN A 90 24.22 -20.24 10.64
CA ASN A 90 24.34 -20.20 9.17
C ASN A 90 23.87 -21.50 8.49
N ARG A 91 23.94 -22.64 9.17
CA ARG A 91 23.44 -23.92 8.69
C ARG A 91 21.92 -23.86 8.48
N ASN A 92 21.20 -23.27 9.43
CA ASN A 92 19.76 -23.14 9.41
C ASN A 92 19.31 -22.18 8.30
N GLN A 93 20.03 -21.04 8.15
CA GLN A 93 19.77 -20.11 7.04
C GLN A 93 19.93 -20.78 5.68
N ARG A 94 20.99 -21.56 5.48
CA ARG A 94 21.19 -22.33 4.23
C ARG A 94 20.11 -23.39 4.00
N ALA A 95 19.60 -24.01 5.06
CA ALA A 95 18.50 -24.96 4.95
C ALA A 95 17.23 -24.29 4.42
N VAL A 96 16.89 -23.10 4.91
CA VAL A 96 15.76 -22.31 4.44
C VAL A 96 15.99 -21.79 3.01
N GLU A 97 17.19 -21.29 2.68
CA GLU A 97 17.56 -20.90 1.32
C GLU A 97 17.40 -22.03 0.30
N ASN A 98 17.81 -23.23 0.66
CA ASN A 98 17.67 -24.41 -0.21
C ASN A 98 16.18 -24.79 -0.33
N ARG A 99 15.45 -24.78 0.78
CA ARG A 99 14.02 -25.12 0.77
C ARG A 99 13.19 -24.23 -0.11
N ILE A 100 13.39 -22.91 -0.03
CA ILE A 100 12.66 -21.98 -0.89
C ILE A 100 13.01 -22.20 -2.37
N LYS A 101 14.29 -22.48 -2.70
CA LYS A 101 14.70 -22.78 -4.07
C LYS A 101 14.03 -24.05 -4.60
N GLU A 102 14.04 -25.14 -3.82
CA GLU A 102 13.36 -26.39 -4.14
C GLU A 102 11.85 -26.19 -4.36
N ALA A 103 11.19 -25.43 -3.47
CA ALA A 103 9.77 -25.15 -3.57
C ALA A 103 9.39 -24.32 -4.82
N LEU A 104 10.34 -23.51 -5.32
CA LEU A 104 10.17 -22.68 -6.50
C LEU A 104 10.50 -23.40 -7.83
N GLU A 105 11.17 -24.55 -7.82
CA GLU A 105 11.52 -25.31 -9.05
C GLU A 105 10.28 -25.70 -9.88
N VAL A 106 9.13 -25.86 -9.23
CA VAL A 106 7.86 -26.21 -9.88
C VAL A 106 7.21 -25.01 -10.60
N ASP A 107 7.72 -23.80 -10.37
CA ASP A 107 7.15 -22.60 -10.96
C ASP A 107 7.54 -22.46 -12.45
N ARG A 108 6.56 -22.04 -13.27
CA ARG A 108 6.79 -21.79 -14.71
C ARG A 108 7.49 -20.45 -14.98
N ALA A 109 7.44 -19.53 -14.02
CA ALA A 109 8.05 -18.22 -14.13
C ALA A 109 9.57 -18.31 -13.96
N ARG A 110 10.30 -17.41 -14.60
CA ARG A 110 11.73 -17.22 -14.28
C ARG A 110 11.85 -16.56 -12.92
N ILE A 111 12.61 -17.19 -12.02
CA ILE A 111 12.83 -16.72 -10.67
C ILE A 111 14.33 -16.61 -10.41
N GLN A 112 14.72 -15.49 -9.79
CA GLN A 112 16.06 -15.30 -9.24
C GLN A 112 15.92 -15.14 -7.73
N VAL A 113 16.65 -15.94 -6.98
CA VAL A 113 16.60 -15.95 -5.51
C VAL A 113 17.96 -15.57 -4.97
N GLY A 114 18.00 -14.54 -4.12
CA GLY A 114 19.19 -14.13 -3.39
C GLY A 114 19.57 -15.08 -2.26
N ARG A 115 20.44 -14.60 -1.38
CA ARG A 115 20.77 -15.23 -0.10
C ARG A 115 20.10 -14.45 1.02
N ILE A 116 19.88 -15.12 2.16
CA ILE A 116 19.43 -14.41 3.36
C ILE A 116 20.52 -13.42 3.76
N SER A 117 20.13 -12.16 3.85
CA SER A 117 21.01 -11.06 4.25
C SER A 117 21.32 -11.12 5.73
N ARG A 118 22.30 -10.33 6.18
CA ARG A 118 22.60 -10.16 7.63
C ARG A 118 21.43 -9.59 8.44
N PHE A 119 20.38 -9.12 7.78
CA PHE A 119 19.18 -8.57 8.40
C PHE A 119 18.01 -9.58 8.42
N GLY A 120 18.24 -10.86 8.08
CA GLY A 120 17.18 -11.86 8.00
C GLY A 120 16.37 -11.84 6.70
N LEU A 121 16.56 -10.85 5.83
CA LEU A 121 15.77 -10.65 4.62
C LEU A 121 16.28 -11.52 3.46
N LEU A 122 15.35 -12.18 2.77
CA LEU A 122 15.61 -12.83 1.49
C LEU A 122 14.92 -12.06 0.37
N GLU A 123 15.71 -11.64 -0.60
CA GLU A 123 15.25 -10.95 -1.79
C GLU A 123 15.13 -11.92 -2.96
N MET A 124 14.03 -11.84 -3.68
CA MET A 124 13.83 -12.61 -4.90
C MET A 124 13.09 -11.78 -5.95
N SER A 125 13.32 -12.15 -7.22
CA SER A 125 12.61 -11.58 -8.35
C SER A 125 11.89 -12.68 -9.11
N ARG A 126 10.58 -12.53 -9.34
CA ARG A 126 9.75 -13.44 -10.11
C ARG A 126 9.19 -12.75 -11.35
N GLN A 127 9.37 -13.35 -12.50
CA GLN A 127 8.81 -12.81 -13.74
C GLN A 127 7.29 -12.70 -13.65
N ARG A 128 6.73 -11.54 -14.00
CA ARG A 128 5.27 -11.36 -14.14
C ARG A 128 4.82 -12.06 -15.41
N LEU A 129 3.97 -13.06 -15.30
CA LEU A 129 3.39 -13.77 -16.44
C LEU A 129 2.06 -13.15 -16.87
N ARG A 130 1.29 -12.65 -15.89
CA ARG A 130 -0.01 -11.98 -16.03
C ARG A 130 -0.25 -11.06 -14.83
N PRO A 131 -1.29 -10.21 -14.86
CA PRO A 131 -1.71 -9.47 -13.68
C PRO A 131 -2.04 -10.42 -12.52
N SER A 132 -1.72 -10.02 -11.29
CA SER A 132 -1.99 -10.82 -10.10
C SER A 132 -3.49 -10.99 -9.84
N LEU A 133 -3.85 -11.99 -9.04
CA LEU A 133 -5.23 -12.24 -8.63
C LEU A 133 -5.85 -11.00 -7.96
N GLY A 134 -5.08 -10.30 -7.11
CA GLY A 134 -5.52 -9.07 -6.46
C GLY A 134 -5.79 -7.93 -7.44
N GLU A 135 -4.96 -7.78 -8.48
CA GLU A 135 -5.14 -6.74 -9.51
C GLU A 135 -6.37 -7.00 -10.40
N THR A 136 -6.68 -8.26 -10.67
CA THR A 136 -7.80 -8.63 -11.56
C THR A 136 -9.14 -8.71 -10.85
N SER A 137 -9.15 -8.97 -9.55
CA SER A 137 -10.39 -9.25 -8.78
C SER A 137 -10.66 -8.22 -7.69
N GLY A 138 -9.72 -7.32 -7.42
CA GLY A 138 -9.81 -6.30 -6.38
C GLY A 138 -10.01 -4.91 -6.97
N ILE A 139 -10.65 -4.05 -6.18
CA ILE A 139 -10.69 -2.60 -6.41
C ILE A 139 -9.93 -1.90 -5.28
N VAL A 140 -9.31 -0.78 -5.59
CA VAL A 140 -8.67 0.04 -4.55
C VAL A 140 -9.74 0.49 -3.55
N CYS A 141 -9.48 0.29 -2.26
CA CYS A 141 -10.42 0.68 -1.21
C CYS A 141 -10.74 2.19 -1.32
N PRO A 142 -12.00 2.58 -1.57
CA PRO A 142 -12.36 4.00 -1.77
C PRO A 142 -12.14 4.82 -0.50
N ARG A 143 -12.10 4.19 0.68
CA ARG A 143 -11.93 4.88 1.95
C ARG A 143 -10.48 5.23 2.26
N CYS A 144 -9.53 4.31 2.08
CA CYS A 144 -8.11 4.57 2.36
C CYS A 144 -7.26 4.76 1.10
N THR A 145 -7.82 4.63 -0.09
CA THR A 145 -7.13 4.77 -1.38
C THR A 145 -5.80 4.00 -1.47
N GLY A 146 -5.78 2.79 -0.89
CA GLY A 146 -4.61 1.92 -0.86
C GLY A 146 -3.64 2.16 0.32
N GLN A 147 -3.89 3.15 1.17
CA GLN A 147 -2.97 3.49 2.29
C GLN A 147 -3.03 2.51 3.48
N GLY A 148 -4.06 1.66 3.56
CA GLY A 148 -4.25 0.70 4.66
C GLY A 148 -4.71 1.32 5.98
N THR A 149 -4.53 2.63 6.17
CA THR A 149 -4.92 3.37 7.38
C THR A 149 -5.69 4.63 7.03
N ILE A 150 -6.52 5.11 7.94
CA ILE A 150 -7.24 6.38 7.82
C ILE A 150 -7.01 7.22 9.08
N ARG A 151 -7.18 8.53 8.96
CA ARG A 151 -7.11 9.44 10.10
C ARG A 151 -8.27 9.18 11.06
N THR A 152 -8.01 9.25 12.36
CA THR A 152 -9.08 9.22 13.37
C THR A 152 -9.97 10.45 13.27
N THR A 153 -11.24 10.32 13.68
CA THR A 153 -12.22 11.43 13.69
C THR A 153 -11.67 12.69 14.35
N LYS A 154 -11.01 12.57 15.50
CA LYS A 154 -10.37 13.69 16.21
C LYS A 154 -9.27 14.36 15.39
N SER A 155 -8.36 13.57 14.80
CA SER A 155 -7.26 14.07 13.98
C SER A 155 -7.77 14.77 12.72
N LEU A 156 -8.81 14.22 12.10
CA LEU A 156 -9.44 14.77 10.93
C LEU A 156 -10.15 16.09 11.25
N ALA A 157 -10.95 16.12 12.31
CA ALA A 157 -11.65 17.33 12.76
C ALA A 157 -10.69 18.50 13.05
N LEU A 158 -9.56 18.24 13.70
CA LEU A 158 -8.53 19.27 13.94
C LEU A 158 -7.88 19.76 12.64
N ALA A 159 -7.69 18.88 11.66
CA ALA A 159 -7.19 19.29 10.35
C ALA A 159 -8.20 20.18 9.61
N ILE A 160 -9.47 19.79 9.64
CA ILE A 160 -10.56 20.58 9.03
C ILE A 160 -10.69 21.96 9.71
N LEU A 161 -10.59 22.01 11.02
CA LEU A 161 -10.64 23.28 11.76
C LEU A 161 -9.53 24.25 11.32
N ARG A 162 -8.31 23.74 11.11
CA ARG A 162 -7.20 24.56 10.59
C ARG A 162 -7.45 25.05 9.17
N LEU A 163 -8.02 24.19 8.31
CA LEU A 163 -8.40 24.61 6.95
C LEU A 163 -9.50 25.66 6.96
N ILE A 164 -10.51 25.52 7.83
CA ILE A 164 -11.55 26.53 8.02
C ILE A 164 -10.91 27.86 8.43
N GLN A 165 -9.98 27.83 9.39
CA GLN A 165 -9.27 29.04 9.84
C GLN A 165 -8.44 29.68 8.73
N GLU A 166 -7.75 28.85 7.91
CA GLU A 166 -6.97 29.31 6.76
C GLU A 166 -7.88 29.95 5.69
N GLU A 167 -9.00 29.31 5.35
CA GLU A 167 -9.95 29.84 4.38
C GLU A 167 -10.65 31.11 4.88
N ALA A 168 -10.99 31.18 6.16
CA ALA A 168 -11.59 32.36 6.78
C ALA A 168 -10.63 33.56 6.82
N ALA A 169 -9.33 33.35 6.88
CA ALA A 169 -8.32 34.40 6.89
C ALA A 169 -8.07 35.03 5.51
N LYS A 170 -8.57 34.42 4.43
CA LYS A 170 -8.38 34.95 3.06
C LYS A 170 -9.26 36.18 2.83
N GLU A 171 -8.73 37.17 2.09
CA GLU A 171 -9.44 38.40 1.78
C GLU A 171 -10.76 38.16 1.02
N ARG A 172 -11.80 38.95 1.32
CA ARG A 172 -13.14 38.84 0.72
C ARG A 172 -13.82 37.48 0.92
N THR A 173 -13.60 36.84 2.04
CA THR A 173 -14.32 35.64 2.43
C THR A 173 -15.56 36.01 3.22
N GLY A 174 -16.74 35.67 2.72
CA GLY A 174 -18.03 35.92 3.40
C GLY A 174 -18.53 34.71 4.19
N GLU A 175 -18.30 33.52 3.66
CA GLU A 175 -18.73 32.27 4.31
C GLU A 175 -17.76 31.11 4.00
N VAL A 176 -17.51 30.24 4.98
CA VAL A 176 -16.79 28.98 4.81
C VAL A 176 -17.73 27.82 5.15
N GLN A 177 -17.95 26.95 4.19
CA GLN A 177 -18.78 25.76 4.33
C GLN A 177 -17.89 24.51 4.45
N ALA A 178 -18.03 23.76 5.53
CA ALA A 178 -17.34 22.49 5.74
C ALA A 178 -18.33 21.32 5.67
N ILE A 179 -18.31 20.58 4.56
CA ILE A 179 -19.14 19.38 4.37
C ILE A 179 -18.32 18.18 4.86
N VAL A 180 -18.77 17.55 5.92
CA VAL A 180 -17.99 16.54 6.66
C VAL A 180 -18.87 15.34 7.04
N PRO A 181 -18.26 14.18 7.32
CA PRO A 181 -18.97 13.03 7.88
C PRO A 181 -19.70 13.36 9.18
N VAL A 182 -20.80 12.66 9.47
CA VAL A 182 -21.65 12.90 10.65
C VAL A 182 -20.85 12.88 11.96
N ASP A 183 -19.97 11.91 12.15
CA ASP A 183 -19.15 11.79 13.36
C ASP A 183 -18.18 12.97 13.54
N VAL A 184 -17.63 13.48 12.42
CA VAL A 184 -16.73 14.63 12.43
C VAL A 184 -17.50 15.91 12.73
N SER A 185 -18.69 16.05 12.16
CA SER A 185 -19.55 17.23 12.42
C SER A 185 -19.96 17.29 13.89
N ALA A 186 -20.36 16.14 14.47
CA ALA A 186 -20.71 16.06 15.87
C ALA A 186 -19.53 16.47 16.77
N PHE A 187 -18.31 16.05 16.45
CA PHE A 187 -17.12 16.45 17.19
C PHE A 187 -16.81 17.94 17.04
N LEU A 188 -16.90 18.51 15.84
CA LEU A 188 -16.65 19.92 15.59
C LEU A 188 -17.66 20.81 16.31
N LEU A 189 -18.94 20.51 16.19
CA LEU A 189 -20.02 21.33 16.74
C LEU A 189 -20.16 21.24 18.25
N ASN A 190 -19.77 20.13 18.86
CA ASN A 190 -19.87 19.94 20.32
C ASN A 190 -18.55 20.25 21.03
N GLU A 191 -17.46 19.58 20.62
CA GLU A 191 -16.18 19.65 21.32
C GLU A 191 -15.32 20.85 20.90
N LYS A 192 -15.52 21.35 19.67
CA LYS A 192 -14.77 22.44 19.08
C LYS A 192 -15.60 23.71 18.78
N ARG A 193 -16.75 23.80 19.40
CA ARG A 193 -17.66 24.93 19.24
C ARG A 193 -17.03 26.29 19.62
N SER A 194 -16.28 26.31 20.72
CA SER A 194 -15.58 27.53 21.16
C SER A 194 -14.56 27.99 20.12
N ASP A 195 -13.75 27.03 19.59
CA ASP A 195 -12.73 27.34 18.60
C ASP A 195 -13.37 27.90 17.29
N ILE A 196 -14.52 27.36 16.88
CA ILE A 196 -15.28 27.85 15.72
C ILE A 196 -15.79 29.26 15.97
N ASN A 197 -16.40 29.53 17.13
CA ASN A 197 -16.88 30.86 17.50
C ASN A 197 -15.74 31.90 17.54
N ASP A 198 -14.57 31.50 18.03
CA ASP A 198 -13.38 32.35 18.08
C ASP A 198 -12.90 32.71 16.67
N ILE A 199 -12.92 31.75 15.73
CA ILE A 199 -12.58 32.02 14.34
C ILE A 199 -13.59 32.98 13.70
N GLU A 200 -14.89 32.76 13.91
CA GLU A 200 -15.96 33.67 13.40
C GLU A 200 -15.81 35.08 13.97
N ALA A 201 -15.56 35.22 15.27
CA ALA A 201 -15.39 36.51 15.93
C ALA A 201 -14.16 37.29 15.42
N ASN A 202 -13.04 36.55 15.17
CA ASN A 202 -11.80 37.19 14.73
C ASN A 202 -11.77 37.53 13.24
N SER A 203 -12.42 36.72 12.39
CA SER A 203 -12.42 36.92 10.93
C SER A 203 -13.63 37.66 10.41
N GLY A 204 -14.72 37.73 11.17
CA GLY A 204 -16.01 38.25 10.72
C GLY A 204 -16.71 37.35 9.67
N VAL A 205 -16.20 36.17 9.42
CA VAL A 205 -16.65 35.21 8.41
C VAL A 205 -17.61 34.21 9.04
N ARG A 206 -18.70 33.90 8.40
CA ARG A 206 -19.65 32.88 8.83
C ARG A 206 -19.09 31.48 8.54
N ILE A 207 -19.11 30.56 9.53
CA ILE A 207 -18.69 29.18 9.37
C ILE A 207 -19.91 28.28 9.44
N VAL A 208 -20.12 27.44 8.40
CA VAL A 208 -21.22 26.49 8.32
C VAL A 208 -20.68 25.09 8.25
N VAL A 209 -20.93 24.27 9.29
CA VAL A 209 -20.56 22.85 9.29
C VAL A 209 -21.78 22.05 8.88
N VAL A 210 -21.66 21.34 7.75
CA VAL A 210 -22.72 20.52 7.16
C VAL A 210 -22.39 19.04 7.36
N ALA A 211 -23.27 18.32 8.06
CA ALA A 211 -23.14 16.88 8.24
C ALA A 211 -23.66 16.15 7.00
N SER A 212 -22.80 15.42 6.30
CA SER A 212 -23.17 14.60 5.15
C SER A 212 -23.24 13.13 5.53
N PRO A 213 -24.37 12.45 5.32
CA PRO A 213 -24.48 11.00 5.52
C PRO A 213 -23.80 10.21 4.40
N TYR A 214 -23.46 10.84 3.29
CA TYR A 214 -22.84 10.23 2.12
C TYR A 214 -21.30 10.23 2.16
N LEU A 215 -20.72 11.03 3.05
CA LEU A 215 -19.27 11.08 3.23
C LEU A 215 -18.84 10.17 4.37
N GLU A 216 -17.84 9.35 4.09
CA GLU A 216 -17.14 8.56 5.10
C GLU A 216 -15.75 9.14 5.39
N THR A 217 -15.29 9.01 6.63
CA THR A 217 -13.91 9.36 6.97
C THR A 217 -12.92 8.58 6.10
N PRO A 218 -11.88 9.19 5.54
CA PRO A 218 -11.34 10.54 5.82
C PRO A 218 -11.81 11.64 4.87
N HIS A 219 -12.83 11.41 4.05
CA HIS A 219 -13.26 12.35 3.03
C HIS A 219 -14.04 13.52 3.63
N PHE A 220 -13.79 14.71 3.13
CA PHE A 220 -14.48 15.94 3.48
C PHE A 220 -14.30 16.96 2.37
N GLU A 221 -15.10 18.02 2.38
CA GLU A 221 -14.99 19.14 1.45
C GLU A 221 -15.10 20.47 2.20
N VAL A 222 -14.19 21.41 1.91
CA VAL A 222 -14.26 22.77 2.44
C VAL A 222 -14.45 23.72 1.25
N ARG A 223 -15.53 24.49 1.27
CA ARG A 223 -15.87 25.47 0.24
C ARG A 223 -15.79 26.86 0.83
N ARG A 224 -15.14 27.76 0.15
CA ARG A 224 -15.09 29.16 0.47
C ARG A 224 -16.02 29.94 -0.46
N LEU A 225 -16.93 30.74 0.10
CA LEU A 225 -17.78 31.68 -0.64
C LEU A 225 -17.27 33.10 -0.41
N ARG A 226 -17.26 33.90 -1.47
CA ARG A 226 -16.89 35.31 -1.41
C ARG A 226 -18.08 36.14 -0.96
N ASP A 227 -17.81 37.37 -0.49
CA ASP A 227 -18.86 38.29 -0.01
C ASP A 227 -19.96 38.54 -1.05
N ASP A 228 -19.55 38.66 -2.33
CA ASP A 228 -20.46 38.86 -3.47
C ASP A 228 -21.35 37.65 -3.76
N GLU A 229 -20.86 36.44 -3.49
CA GLU A 229 -21.60 35.20 -3.66
C GLU A 229 -22.56 34.91 -2.51
N VAL A 230 -22.21 35.33 -1.29
CA VAL A 230 -23.03 35.14 -0.08
C VAL A 230 -24.29 35.97 -0.11
N GLU A 231 -24.26 37.24 -0.63
CA GLU A 231 -25.45 38.10 -0.73
C GLU A 231 -26.52 37.48 -1.63
N GLN A 232 -26.12 36.73 -2.68
CA GLN A 232 -27.04 36.08 -3.61
C GLN A 232 -27.49 34.68 -3.15
N SER A 233 -26.82 34.05 -2.20
CA SER A 233 -26.93 32.63 -1.90
C SER A 233 -26.93 32.30 -0.40
N ARG A 234 -27.47 33.17 0.49
CA ARG A 234 -27.66 32.77 1.90
C ARG A 234 -28.62 31.60 2.02
N LYS A 235 -28.05 30.37 1.89
CA LYS A 235 -28.79 29.13 2.10
C LYS A 235 -28.74 28.72 3.56
N LEU A 236 -29.78 28.06 4.03
CA LEU A 236 -29.75 27.34 5.29
C LEU A 236 -28.82 26.14 5.14
N SER A 237 -28.19 25.69 6.22
CA SER A 237 -27.29 24.51 6.18
C SER A 237 -27.95 23.26 5.61
N ILE A 238 -29.28 23.15 5.67
CA ILE A 238 -30.06 22.04 5.12
C ILE A 238 -30.24 22.12 3.60
N ASP A 239 -30.13 23.33 3.03
CA ASP A 239 -30.33 23.58 1.59
C ASP A 239 -29.00 23.57 0.81
N ILE A 240 -27.88 23.32 1.51
CA ILE A 240 -26.56 23.21 0.89
C ILE A 240 -26.47 21.88 0.14
N GLU A 241 -26.15 21.95 -1.15
CA GLU A 241 -25.99 20.76 -1.99
C GLU A 241 -24.85 19.88 -1.45
N MET A 242 -25.19 18.68 -0.99
CA MET A 242 -24.24 17.67 -0.58
C MET A 242 -23.72 16.91 -1.80
N PRO A 243 -22.44 16.51 -1.83
CA PRO A 243 -21.96 15.62 -2.85
C PRO A 243 -22.77 14.31 -2.79
N SER A 244 -23.49 14.01 -3.87
CA SER A 244 -24.17 12.73 -4.01
C SER A 244 -23.14 11.60 -4.10
N PRO A 245 -23.44 10.38 -3.63
CA PRO A 245 -22.57 9.23 -3.89
C PRO A 245 -22.37 9.14 -5.40
N LYS A 246 -21.13 9.22 -5.86
CA LYS A 246 -20.82 8.79 -7.23
C LYS A 246 -21.18 7.32 -7.28
N GLU A 247 -22.19 6.97 -8.06
CA GLU A 247 -22.43 5.56 -8.40
C GLU A 247 -21.09 4.98 -8.85
N PRO A 248 -20.68 3.80 -8.35
CA PRO A 248 -19.50 3.15 -8.87
C PRO A 248 -19.74 3.00 -10.38
N ALA A 249 -18.86 3.65 -11.15
CA ALA A 249 -18.95 3.58 -12.61
C ALA A 249 -18.93 2.09 -13.00
N ALA A 250 -20.09 1.59 -13.39
CA ALA A 250 -20.19 0.32 -14.06
C ALA A 250 -19.41 0.50 -15.37
N ASP A 251 -18.44 -0.38 -15.61
CA ASP A 251 -17.59 -0.44 -16.79
C ASP A 251 -16.50 0.63 -16.92
N ALA A 252 -15.44 0.49 -16.15
CA ALA A 252 -14.14 1.09 -16.42
C ALA A 252 -13.36 0.31 -17.50
N THR A 253 -13.97 0.13 -18.69
CA THR A 253 -13.24 -0.36 -19.87
C THR A 253 -12.73 0.76 -20.78
N ASN A 254 -12.95 2.03 -20.38
CA ASN A 254 -12.37 3.20 -21.05
C ASN A 254 -11.89 4.20 -19.98
N GLU A 255 -10.82 3.85 -19.29
CA GLU A 255 -10.11 4.86 -18.51
C GLU A 255 -9.41 5.83 -19.48
N PRO A 256 -9.69 7.15 -19.39
CA PRO A 256 -8.69 8.10 -19.82
C PRO A 256 -7.49 7.89 -18.92
N SER A 257 -6.35 7.55 -19.51
CA SER A 257 -5.08 7.44 -18.79
C SER A 257 -4.96 8.58 -17.81
N VAL A 258 -4.90 8.26 -16.52
CA VAL A 258 -4.50 9.22 -15.49
C VAL A 258 -3.12 9.67 -15.92
N THR A 259 -3.02 10.87 -16.47
CA THR A 259 -1.74 11.49 -16.75
C THR A 259 -1.01 11.56 -15.42
N ALA A 260 0.03 10.75 -15.28
CA ALA A 260 0.91 10.81 -14.13
C ALA A 260 1.29 12.27 -13.89
N PRO A 261 1.34 12.74 -12.64
CA PRO A 261 1.74 14.12 -12.37
C PRO A 261 3.07 14.37 -13.08
N GLU A 262 3.08 15.43 -13.88
CA GLU A 262 4.26 15.82 -14.66
C GLU A 262 5.46 15.94 -13.74
N ALA A 263 6.58 15.32 -14.11
CA ALA A 263 7.79 15.36 -13.32
C ALA A 263 8.20 16.83 -13.10
N LEU A 264 8.43 17.21 -11.84
CA LEU A 264 8.87 18.55 -11.45
C LEU A 264 10.24 18.92 -12.03
N VAL A 265 11.03 17.94 -12.45
CA VAL A 265 12.32 18.13 -13.10
C VAL A 265 12.15 17.78 -14.57
N ARG A 266 11.92 18.79 -15.40
CA ARG A 266 12.01 18.72 -16.84
C ARG A 266 13.42 19.14 -17.22
N ASP A 267 14.04 18.40 -18.14
CA ASP A 267 15.30 18.76 -18.77
C ASP A 267 16.57 18.70 -17.89
N VAL A 268 16.95 17.48 -17.49
CA VAL A 268 18.36 17.19 -17.26
C VAL A 268 18.91 16.57 -18.56
N THR A 269 19.10 17.40 -19.56
CA THR A 269 19.96 17.03 -20.68
C THR A 269 21.40 17.11 -20.19
N PRO A 270 22.18 16.03 -20.24
CA PRO A 270 23.63 16.11 -19.91
C PRO A 270 24.30 17.11 -20.82
N ASP A 271 25.09 18.05 -20.28
CA ASP A 271 25.83 19.06 -21.03
C ASP A 271 26.93 18.49 -21.93
N ALA A 272 27.14 17.17 -21.90
CA ALA A 272 28.10 16.49 -22.74
C ALA A 272 27.54 15.16 -23.28
N PRO A 273 27.84 14.81 -24.54
CA PRO A 273 27.46 13.52 -25.11
C PRO A 273 28.15 12.38 -24.32
N ALA A 274 27.45 11.23 -24.21
CA ALA A 274 27.98 10.04 -23.56
C ALA A 274 29.36 9.67 -24.15
N PRO A 275 30.35 9.27 -23.33
CA PRO A 275 31.66 8.86 -23.85
C PRO A 275 31.48 7.63 -24.77
N GLU A 276 32.06 7.72 -25.98
CA GLU A 276 32.07 6.61 -26.92
C GLU A 276 32.88 5.44 -26.33
N VAL A 277 32.20 4.29 -26.20
CA VAL A 277 32.82 3.03 -25.78
C VAL A 277 33.66 2.52 -26.95
N THR A 278 34.98 2.80 -26.94
CA THR A 278 35.94 2.19 -27.88
C THR A 278 35.97 0.67 -27.64
N PRO A 279 35.78 -0.16 -28.69
CA PRO A 279 35.88 -1.60 -28.53
C PRO A 279 37.34 -1.97 -28.23
N GLN A 280 37.60 -2.51 -27.04
CA GLN A 280 38.87 -3.10 -26.71
C GLN A 280 39.10 -4.37 -27.55
N ASN A 281 40.03 -4.30 -28.49
CA ASN A 281 40.52 -5.40 -29.29
C ASN A 281 41.18 -6.44 -28.36
N LYS A 282 40.57 -7.58 -28.22
CA LYS A 282 41.16 -8.77 -27.57
C LYS A 282 41.98 -9.53 -28.62
N ASP A 283 43.19 -9.07 -28.86
CA ASP A 283 44.22 -9.89 -29.48
C ASP A 283 45.45 -9.83 -28.59
N THR A 284 45.63 -10.85 -27.75
CA THR A 284 46.93 -11.19 -27.22
C THR A 284 47.09 -12.69 -27.24
N GLN A 285 47.86 -13.12 -28.23
CA GLN A 285 48.31 -14.47 -28.52
C GLN A 285 49.02 -15.11 -27.33
N ALA A 286 48.61 -16.35 -27.05
CA ALA A 286 49.40 -17.26 -26.24
C ALA A 286 50.67 -17.67 -26.94
N LYS A 287 51.83 -17.46 -26.31
CA LYS A 287 53.10 -18.12 -26.68
C LYS A 287 53.29 -19.33 -25.74
N PRO A 288 53.69 -20.49 -26.29
CA PRO A 288 54.03 -21.66 -25.47
C PRO A 288 55.46 -21.54 -24.95
N ASN A 289 55.67 -21.75 -23.67
CA ASN A 289 57.01 -21.87 -23.10
C ASN A 289 57.39 -23.34 -23.06
N LYS A 290 58.52 -23.66 -23.77
CA LYS A 290 59.25 -24.92 -23.71
C LYS A 290 60.35 -24.86 -22.63
N SER A 291 60.35 -25.90 -21.85
CA SER A 291 61.53 -26.63 -21.28
C SER A 291 62.74 -25.87 -20.72
N THR A 292 63.03 -26.08 -19.47
CA THR A 292 64.09 -27.03 -19.05
C THR A 292 63.90 -27.36 -17.59
#